data_4731fe7c0f316fd8cdf1288c5576d34f
#
_entry.id   4731fe7c0f316fd8cdf1288c5576d34f
#
_cell.length_a   1.000
_cell.length_b   1.000
_cell.length_c   1.000
_cell.angle_alpha   90.00
_cell.angle_beta   90.00
_cell.angle_gamma   90.00
#
_symmetry.space_group_name_H-M   'P 1'
#
loop_
_entity.id
_entity.type
_entity.pdbx_description
1 polymer ?
#
loop_
_entity_poly.entity_id
_entity_poly.type
_entity_poly.pdbx_seq_one_letter_code
_entity_poly.pdbx_strand_id
1 'polypeptide(L)'
;MSGADFSELDRAGLNLQAVFDLARLPAQLRERLPGPPAAFRQLILIGNAGPALWRAVCAEGRHGADPIDDFSIRHVTRWFAQHCHGHHSHRLYPGNAPVDLQTLGRLAGWHHPSPFKIGIHAERGTWFAYRVALLADTHLPLTTAPATPSPCTACKDTPCITACPADAMAGGNFALDACIGYRRQSGSRCASTCLARLACPVGAAHRYDTAQIHHGYTHSLRMIEYFAADRAAREG
;
A
#
# COMPACT_ATOMS: atom_id res chain seq x y z
N MET A 1 15.63 26.56 5.47
CA MET A 1 14.71 25.86 4.53
C MET A 1 13.77 25.03 5.39
N SER A 2 12.51 25.45 5.47
CA SER A 2 11.48 24.70 6.24
C SER A 2 11.31 23.33 5.60
N GLY A 3 11.32 22.28 6.41
CA GLY A 3 10.99 20.92 5.95
C GLY A 3 9.57 20.91 5.36
N ALA A 4 9.27 19.97 4.45
CA ALA A 4 7.90 19.80 3.97
C ALA A 4 6.98 19.55 5.16
N ASP A 5 5.95 20.38 5.31
CA ASP A 5 4.93 20.16 6.33
C ASP A 5 3.89 19.16 5.81
N PHE A 6 3.92 17.94 6.33
CA PHE A 6 2.98 16.88 6.03
C PHE A 6 1.81 16.79 7.02
N SER A 7 1.71 17.72 7.97
CA SER A 7 0.71 17.66 9.06
C SER A 7 -0.75 17.61 8.56
N GLU A 8 -1.04 18.21 7.40
CA GLU A 8 -2.36 18.12 6.76
C GLU A 8 -2.64 16.69 6.28
N LEU A 9 -1.66 16.03 5.69
CA LEU A 9 -1.77 14.62 5.26
C LEU A 9 -1.89 13.69 6.47
N ASP A 10 -1.13 13.93 7.54
CA ASP A 10 -1.22 13.15 8.78
C ASP A 10 -2.63 13.22 9.38
N ARG A 11 -3.23 14.41 9.43
CA ARG A 11 -4.60 14.61 9.91
C ARG A 11 -5.64 13.90 9.02
N ALA A 12 -5.38 13.78 7.73
CA ALA A 12 -6.21 13.00 6.80
C ALA A 12 -5.95 11.47 6.91
N GLY A 13 -5.02 11.04 7.77
CA GLY A 13 -4.65 9.64 7.94
C GLY A 13 -3.66 9.12 6.88
N LEU A 14 -3.13 10.00 6.03
CA LEU A 14 -2.06 9.72 5.07
C LEU A 14 -0.69 9.92 5.75
N ASN A 15 -0.45 9.14 6.78
CA ASN A 15 0.56 9.32 7.81
C ASN A 15 1.87 8.57 7.57
N LEU A 16 2.13 8.18 6.34
CA LEU A 16 3.40 7.66 5.87
C LEU A 16 3.84 8.48 4.66
N GLN A 17 4.97 9.18 4.74
CA GLN A 17 5.50 9.98 3.66
C GLN A 17 6.99 9.67 3.46
N ALA A 18 7.40 9.52 2.21
CA ALA A 18 8.80 9.37 1.85
C ALA A 18 9.11 10.16 0.58
N VAL A 19 10.25 10.83 0.59
CA VAL A 19 10.76 11.63 -0.52
C VAL A 19 12.09 11.06 -0.96
N PHE A 20 12.19 10.70 -2.23
CA PHE A 20 13.38 10.13 -2.86
C PHE A 20 13.95 11.07 -3.91
N ASP A 21 15.26 11.12 -4.02
CA ASP A 21 15.95 11.69 -5.17
C ASP A 21 15.92 10.67 -6.32
N LEU A 22 15.35 11.02 -7.46
CA LEU A 22 15.27 10.13 -8.62
C LEU A 22 16.66 9.67 -9.11
N ALA A 23 17.67 10.52 -9.01
CA ALA A 23 19.04 10.18 -9.41
C ALA A 23 19.65 9.09 -8.53
N ARG A 24 19.18 8.95 -7.28
CA ARG A 24 19.67 7.98 -6.30
C ARG A 24 18.84 6.69 -6.24
N LEU A 25 17.71 6.63 -6.95
CA LEU A 25 16.94 5.39 -7.04
C LEU A 25 17.71 4.31 -7.80
N PRO A 26 17.53 3.03 -7.47
CA PRO A 26 18.07 1.92 -8.25
C PRO A 26 17.74 2.04 -9.74
N ALA A 27 18.70 1.73 -10.62
CA ALA A 27 18.54 1.85 -12.08
C ALA A 27 17.26 1.16 -12.58
N GLN A 28 17.01 -0.06 -12.10
CA GLN A 28 15.83 -0.88 -12.46
C GLN A 28 14.49 -0.20 -12.12
N LEU A 29 14.45 0.62 -11.07
CA LEU A 29 13.25 1.43 -10.75
C LEU A 29 13.14 2.61 -11.71
N ARG A 30 14.23 3.33 -11.94
CA ARG A 30 14.24 4.52 -12.80
C ARG A 30 13.82 4.22 -14.23
N GLU A 31 14.31 3.11 -14.80
CA GLU A 31 14.02 2.68 -16.16
C GLU A 31 12.55 2.33 -16.40
N ARG A 32 11.83 1.99 -15.34
CA ARG A 32 10.38 1.68 -15.40
C ARG A 32 9.48 2.89 -15.18
N LEU A 33 10.04 4.01 -14.73
CA LEU A 33 9.21 5.20 -14.51
C LEU A 33 8.84 5.83 -15.86
N PRO A 34 7.55 6.11 -16.11
CA PRO A 34 7.11 6.75 -17.33
C PRO A 34 7.45 8.24 -17.32
N GLY A 35 7.70 8.78 -18.51
CA GLY A 35 7.81 10.21 -18.74
C GLY A 35 9.24 10.69 -18.98
N PRO A 36 9.44 11.97 -19.33
CA PRO A 36 10.76 12.54 -19.50
C PRO A 36 11.41 12.69 -18.12
N PRO A 37 12.41 11.87 -17.78
CA PRO A 37 13.07 11.92 -16.47
C PRO A 37 13.68 13.29 -16.18
N ALA A 38 13.98 14.05 -17.24
CA ALA A 38 14.63 15.36 -17.14
C ALA A 38 13.79 16.47 -16.50
N ALA A 39 12.45 16.32 -16.46
CA ALA A 39 11.57 17.34 -15.89
C ALA A 39 11.38 17.21 -14.36
N PHE A 40 11.58 16.01 -13.82
CA PHE A 40 11.36 15.72 -12.40
C PHE A 40 12.66 15.33 -11.68
N ARG A 41 12.70 15.62 -10.39
CA ARG A 41 13.87 15.38 -9.53
C ARG A 41 13.60 14.42 -8.39
N GLN A 42 12.36 14.40 -7.92
CA GLN A 42 11.96 13.65 -6.74
C GLN A 42 10.80 12.72 -7.03
N LEU A 43 10.76 11.62 -6.30
CA LEU A 43 9.57 10.78 -6.17
C LEU A 43 9.06 10.94 -4.74
N ILE A 44 7.79 11.28 -4.61
CA ILE A 44 7.10 11.39 -3.33
C ILE A 44 6.16 10.20 -3.21
N LEU A 45 6.35 9.40 -2.17
CA LEU A 45 5.52 8.25 -1.85
C LEU A 45 4.70 8.55 -0.60
N ILE A 46 3.39 8.43 -0.73
CA ILE A 46 2.43 8.63 0.35
C ILE A 46 1.74 7.31 0.65
N GLY A 47 1.62 6.98 1.90
CA GLY A 47 0.92 5.82 2.41
C GLY A 47 0.10 6.13 3.64
N ASN A 48 -0.57 5.12 4.13
CA ASN A 48 -1.26 5.17 5.42
C ASN A 48 -0.91 3.97 6.29
N ALA A 49 -0.95 4.17 7.58
CA ALA A 49 -0.95 3.09 8.55
C ALA A 49 -2.04 3.30 9.60
N GLY A 50 -2.64 2.19 10.02
CA GLY A 50 -3.75 2.22 10.97
C GLY A 50 -5.09 2.67 10.36
N PRO A 51 -6.13 2.80 11.19
CA PRO A 51 -7.49 3.03 10.74
C PRO A 51 -7.84 4.50 10.45
N ALA A 52 -6.93 5.46 10.71
CA ALA A 52 -7.24 6.90 10.63
C ALA A 52 -7.71 7.32 9.23
N LEU A 53 -7.06 6.86 8.18
CA LEU A 53 -7.48 7.16 6.81
C LEU A 53 -8.92 6.70 6.52
N TRP A 54 -9.25 5.46 6.90
CA TRP A 54 -10.60 4.94 6.68
C TRP A 54 -11.67 5.76 7.41
N ARG A 55 -11.38 6.16 8.65
CA ARG A 55 -12.29 7.00 9.43
C ARG A 55 -12.50 8.36 8.76
N ALA A 56 -11.45 8.97 8.24
CA ALA A 56 -11.54 10.23 7.49
C ALA A 56 -12.36 10.06 6.19
N VAL A 57 -12.12 9.00 5.43
CA VAL A 57 -12.91 8.67 4.22
C VAL A 57 -14.40 8.48 4.56
N CYS A 58 -14.70 7.79 5.65
CA CYS A 58 -16.11 7.60 6.09
C CYS A 58 -16.74 8.91 6.54
N ALA A 59 -16.00 9.77 7.23
CA ALA A 59 -16.50 11.09 7.67
C ALA A 59 -16.82 12.01 6.49
N GLU A 60 -16.08 11.92 5.37
CA GLU A 60 -16.38 12.66 4.13
C GLU A 60 -17.44 11.99 3.24
N GLY A 61 -18.00 10.83 3.61
CA GLY A 61 -19.12 10.21 2.91
C GLY A 61 -18.77 9.14 1.87
N ARG A 62 -17.54 8.67 1.74
CA ARG A 62 -17.10 7.59 0.84
C ARG A 62 -17.55 7.79 -0.61
N HIS A 63 -17.12 8.88 -1.24
CA HIS A 63 -17.46 9.21 -2.61
C HIS A 63 -16.65 8.39 -3.63
N GLY A 64 -17.26 8.10 -4.80
CA GLY A 64 -16.62 7.42 -5.92
C GLY A 64 -16.68 5.89 -5.86
N ALA A 65 -16.15 5.26 -6.89
CA ALA A 65 -16.04 3.80 -6.99
C ALA A 65 -14.93 3.24 -6.08
N ASP A 66 -13.85 3.97 -5.97
CA ASP A 66 -12.69 3.67 -5.12
C ASP A 66 -12.48 4.78 -4.09
N PRO A 67 -13.34 4.87 -3.04
CA PRO A 67 -13.41 6.03 -2.16
C PRO A 67 -12.10 6.32 -1.40
N ILE A 68 -11.29 5.30 -1.14
CA ILE A 68 -9.98 5.48 -0.49
C ILE A 68 -8.99 6.15 -1.44
N ASP A 69 -8.94 5.72 -2.69
CA ASP A 69 -8.02 6.27 -3.68
C ASP A 69 -8.45 7.68 -4.08
N ASP A 70 -9.75 7.92 -4.31
CA ASP A 70 -10.31 9.24 -4.62
C ASP A 70 -10.02 10.25 -3.50
N PHE A 71 -10.21 9.85 -2.25
CA PHE A 71 -9.87 10.65 -1.07
C PHE A 71 -8.37 10.96 -1.04
N SER A 72 -7.53 9.94 -1.18
CA SER A 72 -6.09 10.08 -1.10
C SER A 72 -5.55 11.01 -2.18
N ILE A 73 -6.02 10.84 -3.42
CA ILE A 73 -5.65 11.70 -4.54
C ILE A 73 -6.03 13.16 -4.27
N ARG A 74 -7.27 13.43 -3.84
CA ARG A 74 -7.72 14.80 -3.56
C ARG A 74 -6.87 15.48 -2.49
N HIS A 75 -6.61 14.79 -1.37
CA HIS A 75 -5.83 15.34 -0.26
C HIS A 75 -4.37 15.58 -0.65
N VAL A 76 -3.73 14.65 -1.36
CA VAL A 76 -2.35 14.82 -1.82
C VAL A 76 -2.24 15.93 -2.87
N THR A 77 -3.19 16.03 -3.81
CA THR A 77 -3.21 17.10 -4.82
C THR A 77 -3.36 18.47 -4.16
N ARG A 78 -4.26 18.59 -3.17
CA ARG A 78 -4.45 19.84 -2.42
C ARG A 78 -3.19 20.20 -1.63
N TRP A 79 -2.64 19.26 -0.90
CA TRP A 79 -1.41 19.44 -0.15
C TRP A 79 -0.27 19.90 -1.07
N PHE A 80 -0.08 19.25 -2.23
CA PHE A 80 0.96 19.64 -3.18
C PHE A 80 0.77 21.07 -3.69
N ALA A 81 -0.43 21.43 -4.06
CA ALA A 81 -0.75 22.79 -4.51
C ALA A 81 -0.48 23.85 -3.43
N GLN A 82 -0.70 23.53 -2.15
CA GLN A 82 -0.53 24.46 -1.03
C GLN A 82 0.92 24.56 -0.54
N HIS A 83 1.69 23.47 -0.61
CA HIS A 83 3.03 23.43 -0.01
C HIS A 83 4.18 23.41 -1.03
N CYS A 84 3.86 23.18 -2.31
CA CYS A 84 4.84 23.11 -3.40
C CYS A 84 4.54 24.13 -4.49
N HIS A 85 4.31 25.40 -4.10
CA HIS A 85 3.98 26.47 -5.04
C HIS A 85 5.02 26.63 -6.14
N GLY A 86 4.56 26.74 -7.40
CA GLY A 86 5.42 26.89 -8.57
C GLY A 86 6.11 25.61 -9.03
N HIS A 87 5.84 24.49 -8.37
CA HIS A 87 6.34 23.17 -8.75
C HIS A 87 5.27 22.34 -9.47
N HIS A 88 5.74 21.40 -10.30
CA HIS A 88 4.90 20.49 -11.06
C HIS A 88 5.02 19.07 -10.50
N SER A 89 3.94 18.33 -10.60
CA SER A 89 3.93 16.91 -10.26
C SER A 89 3.23 16.06 -11.33
N HIS A 90 3.62 14.81 -11.42
CA HIS A 90 2.98 13.81 -12.25
C HIS A 90 2.68 12.57 -11.40
N ARG A 91 1.40 12.23 -11.29
CA ARG A 91 0.97 11.07 -10.50
C ARG A 91 1.23 9.78 -11.26
N LEU A 92 1.91 8.87 -10.60
CA LEU A 92 2.20 7.52 -11.07
C LEU A 92 1.21 6.49 -10.52
N TYR A 93 0.81 6.64 -9.24
CA TYR A 93 -0.10 5.75 -8.54
C TYR A 93 -1.07 6.55 -7.65
N PRO A 94 -2.34 6.16 -7.57
CA PRO A 94 -3.06 5.21 -8.43
C PRO A 94 -3.01 5.61 -9.91
N GLY A 95 -2.87 4.62 -10.79
CA GLY A 95 -2.75 4.84 -12.23
C GLY A 95 -2.18 3.61 -12.94
N ASN A 96 -1.95 3.74 -14.25
CA ASN A 96 -1.48 2.64 -15.10
C ASN A 96 0.06 2.58 -15.23
N ALA A 97 0.78 3.45 -14.52
CA ALA A 97 2.24 3.44 -14.56
C ALA A 97 2.80 2.20 -13.85
N PRO A 98 3.84 1.55 -14.40
CA PRO A 98 4.45 0.37 -13.81
C PRO A 98 5.36 0.75 -12.64
N VAL A 99 4.79 1.11 -11.48
CA VAL A 99 5.52 1.51 -10.28
C VAL A 99 5.71 0.32 -9.34
N ASP A 100 6.96 -0.01 -9.01
CA ASP A 100 7.26 -1.01 -7.99
C ASP A 100 7.17 -0.41 -6.58
N LEU A 101 5.92 -0.35 -6.09
CA LEU A 101 5.60 0.19 -4.76
C LEU A 101 6.28 -0.59 -3.63
N GLN A 102 6.50 -1.90 -3.80
CA GLN A 102 7.16 -2.70 -2.76
C GLN A 102 8.64 -2.34 -2.64
N THR A 103 9.33 -2.12 -3.75
CA THR A 103 10.71 -1.66 -3.72
C THR A 103 10.82 -0.25 -3.14
N LEU A 104 9.93 0.67 -3.52
CA LEU A 104 9.86 2.00 -2.90
C LEU A 104 9.58 1.90 -1.40
N GLY A 105 8.68 1.02 -0.98
CA GLY A 105 8.41 0.77 0.42
C GLY A 105 9.60 0.22 1.19
N ARG A 106 10.43 -0.66 0.58
CA ARG A 106 11.69 -1.11 1.18
C ARG A 106 12.67 0.05 1.35
N LEU A 107 12.81 0.90 0.35
CA LEU A 107 13.65 2.09 0.42
C LEU A 107 13.17 3.11 1.46
N ALA A 108 11.86 3.18 1.70
CA ALA A 108 11.27 4.00 2.75
C ALA A 108 11.35 3.38 4.16
N GLY A 109 11.81 2.13 4.28
CA GLY A 109 11.80 1.41 5.55
C GLY A 109 10.41 0.92 6.00
N TRP A 110 9.41 0.95 5.12
CA TRP A 110 8.04 0.54 5.45
C TRP A 110 7.77 -0.94 5.18
N HIS A 111 8.54 -1.57 4.28
CA HIS A 111 8.21 -2.88 3.72
C HIS A 111 9.29 -3.91 3.99
N HIS A 112 8.93 -4.92 4.74
CA HIS A 112 9.64 -6.20 4.78
C HIS A 112 8.76 -7.29 4.16
N PRO A 113 9.36 -8.33 3.55
CA PRO A 113 8.59 -9.47 3.06
C PRO A 113 7.87 -10.21 4.20
N SER A 114 6.68 -10.71 3.93
CA SER A 114 5.95 -11.61 4.82
C SER A 114 5.56 -12.91 4.12
N PRO A 115 5.23 -14.00 4.86
CA PRO A 115 4.85 -15.27 4.26
C PRO A 115 3.64 -15.19 3.30
N PHE A 116 2.71 -14.29 3.55
CA PHE A 116 1.49 -14.12 2.72
C PHE A 116 1.57 -12.96 1.72
N LYS A 117 2.78 -12.57 1.33
CA LYS A 117 3.09 -11.58 0.27
C LYS A 117 2.58 -10.15 0.50
N ILE A 118 1.89 -9.88 1.60
CA ILE A 118 1.59 -8.52 2.03
C ILE A 118 2.82 -7.98 2.76
N GLY A 119 3.21 -6.74 2.47
CA GLY A 119 4.31 -6.10 3.17
C GLY A 119 4.05 -6.00 4.67
N ILE A 120 5.12 -6.08 5.47
CA ILE A 120 5.05 -5.90 6.91
C ILE A 120 5.98 -4.78 7.35
N HIS A 121 5.45 -3.81 8.07
CA HIS A 121 6.21 -2.73 8.70
C HIS A 121 6.68 -3.19 10.09
N ALA A 122 7.89 -2.80 10.48
CA ALA A 122 8.47 -3.25 11.76
C ALA A 122 7.57 -2.99 12.98
N GLU A 123 6.96 -1.82 13.06
CA GLU A 123 6.11 -1.41 14.19
C GLU A 123 4.61 -1.58 13.89
N ARG A 124 4.19 -1.27 12.66
CA ARG A 124 2.77 -1.18 12.28
C ARG A 124 2.23 -2.48 11.72
N GLY A 125 3.06 -3.51 11.63
CA GLY A 125 2.68 -4.81 11.09
C GLY A 125 2.25 -4.71 9.63
N THR A 126 1.24 -5.47 9.28
CA THR A 126 0.65 -5.47 7.93
C THR A 126 -0.44 -4.39 7.74
N TRP A 127 -0.60 -3.50 8.71
CA TRP A 127 -1.69 -2.53 8.76
C TRP A 127 -1.28 -1.18 8.14
N PHE A 128 -0.63 -1.24 6.99
CA PHE A 128 -0.28 -0.09 6.17
C PHE A 128 -0.59 -0.36 4.69
N ALA A 129 -0.64 0.69 3.88
CA ALA A 129 -0.78 0.57 2.43
C ALA A 129 -0.19 1.80 1.72
N TYR A 130 0.26 1.59 0.49
CA TYR A 130 0.62 2.67 -0.43
C TYR A 130 -0.64 3.34 -0.95
N ARG A 131 -0.62 4.66 -1.09
CA ARG A 131 -1.80 5.43 -1.51
C ARG A 131 -1.56 6.30 -2.72
N VAL A 132 -0.47 7.06 -2.72
CA VAL A 132 -0.12 7.92 -3.85
C VAL A 132 1.38 7.86 -4.07
N ALA A 133 1.79 7.75 -5.33
CA ALA A 133 3.16 7.99 -5.75
C ALA A 133 3.16 9.04 -6.85
N LEU A 134 3.99 10.06 -6.73
CA LEU A 134 4.11 11.11 -7.73
C LEU A 134 5.57 11.49 -7.98
N LEU A 135 5.87 11.84 -9.23
CA LEU A 135 7.08 12.55 -9.59
C LEU A 135 6.88 14.04 -9.33
N ALA A 136 7.93 14.73 -8.92
CA ALA A 136 7.90 16.17 -8.68
C ALA A 136 9.23 16.82 -9.04
N ASP A 137 9.18 18.09 -9.46
CA ASP A 137 10.36 18.92 -9.71
C ASP A 137 10.78 19.72 -8.45
N THR A 138 10.32 19.25 -7.30
CA THR A 138 10.57 19.84 -5.97
C THR A 138 11.99 19.60 -5.46
N HIS A 139 12.32 20.29 -4.35
CA HIS A 139 13.55 20.15 -3.56
C HIS A 139 13.23 19.89 -2.09
N LEU A 140 12.26 19.03 -1.81
CA LEU A 140 11.90 18.65 -0.45
C LEU A 140 13.04 17.87 0.24
N PRO A 141 13.14 17.93 1.56
CA PRO A 141 14.09 17.11 2.30
C PRO A 141 13.89 15.63 2.00
N LEU A 142 14.99 14.94 1.72
CA LEU A 142 14.95 13.51 1.42
C LEU A 142 14.69 12.69 2.69
N THR A 143 13.92 11.64 2.54
CA THR A 143 13.69 10.70 3.64
C THR A 143 14.90 9.80 3.84
N THR A 144 15.38 9.72 5.09
CA THR A 144 16.34 8.72 5.52
C THR A 144 15.59 7.60 6.22
N ALA A 145 15.54 6.43 5.58
CA ALA A 145 14.86 5.28 6.17
C ALA A 145 15.69 4.68 7.32
N PRO A 146 15.09 4.34 8.45
CA PRO A 146 15.76 3.59 9.49
C PRO A 146 16.02 2.16 8.99
N ALA A 147 17.21 1.64 9.27
CA ALA A 147 17.53 0.23 9.06
C ALA A 147 16.88 -0.60 10.18
N THR A 148 15.69 -1.13 9.92
CA THR A 148 14.98 -1.99 10.88
C THR A 148 15.02 -3.45 10.41
N PRO A 149 15.21 -4.43 11.33
CA PRO A 149 15.11 -5.83 10.96
C PRO A 149 13.66 -6.21 10.63
N SER A 150 13.49 -7.23 9.78
CA SER A 150 12.16 -7.77 9.52
C SER A 150 11.57 -8.37 10.80
N PRO A 151 10.34 -8.01 11.19
CA PRO A 151 9.72 -8.61 12.37
C PRO A 151 9.41 -10.10 12.18
N CYS A 152 9.35 -10.58 10.93
CA CYS A 152 9.13 -11.99 10.64
C CYS A 152 10.34 -12.87 11.01
N THR A 153 11.57 -12.34 11.03
CA THR A 153 12.77 -13.10 11.42
C THR A 153 12.79 -13.48 12.90
N ALA A 154 12.16 -12.68 13.75
CA ALA A 154 12.02 -12.94 15.18
C ALA A 154 10.74 -13.72 15.55
N CYS A 155 9.83 -13.92 14.59
CA CYS A 155 8.54 -14.59 14.82
C CYS A 155 8.70 -16.11 14.77
N LYS A 156 8.80 -16.75 15.95
CA LYS A 156 9.01 -18.21 16.08
C LYS A 156 7.75 -19.00 15.75
N ASP A 157 6.59 -18.55 16.20
CA ASP A 157 5.35 -19.35 16.15
C ASP A 157 4.60 -19.21 14.81
N THR A 158 5.01 -18.27 13.96
CA THR A 158 4.43 -18.01 12.64
C THR A 158 2.88 -18.18 12.57
N PRO A 159 2.11 -17.55 13.47
CA PRO A 159 0.67 -17.82 13.61
C PRO A 159 -0.14 -17.47 12.34
N CYS A 160 0.41 -16.64 11.45
CA CYS A 160 -0.19 -16.37 10.16
C CYS A 160 -0.23 -17.61 9.25
N ILE A 161 0.76 -18.50 9.34
CA ILE A 161 0.81 -19.74 8.55
C ILE A 161 -0.26 -20.70 9.04
N THR A 162 -0.29 -20.99 10.34
CA THR A 162 -1.27 -21.90 10.97
C THR A 162 -2.72 -21.42 10.86
N ALA A 163 -2.94 -20.10 10.86
CA ALA A 163 -4.28 -19.54 10.77
C ALA A 163 -4.83 -19.49 9.32
N CYS A 164 -4.04 -19.85 8.31
CA CYS A 164 -4.49 -19.82 6.92
C CYS A 164 -5.34 -21.05 6.57
N PRO A 165 -6.67 -20.91 6.37
CA PRO A 165 -7.51 -22.08 6.12
C PRO A 165 -7.36 -22.64 4.69
N ALA A 166 -6.61 -21.96 3.83
CA ALA A 166 -6.29 -22.40 2.48
C ALA A 166 -4.92 -23.09 2.39
N ASP A 167 -4.20 -23.23 3.52
CA ASP A 167 -2.82 -23.72 3.58
C ASP A 167 -1.87 -23.08 2.56
N ALA A 168 -2.19 -21.85 2.15
CA ALA A 168 -1.51 -21.17 1.06
C ALA A 168 -0.02 -20.84 1.34
N MET A 169 0.46 -21.07 2.56
CA MET A 169 1.85 -20.80 2.98
C MET A 169 2.57 -22.06 3.48
N ALA A 170 1.92 -23.22 3.50
CA ALA A 170 2.47 -24.45 4.07
C ALA A 170 3.76 -24.93 3.36
N GLY A 171 3.90 -24.67 2.06
CA GLY A 171 5.07 -25.04 1.27
C GLY A 171 6.24 -24.05 1.27
N GLY A 172 6.24 -23.04 2.17
CA GLY A 172 7.27 -22.00 2.23
C GLY A 172 7.14 -20.92 1.18
N ASN A 173 6.45 -21.20 0.06
CA ASN A 173 6.04 -20.21 -0.94
C ASN A 173 4.54 -19.95 -0.86
N PHE A 174 4.15 -18.72 -1.15
CA PHE A 174 2.73 -18.37 -1.15
C PHE A 174 2.02 -18.91 -2.39
N ALA A 175 1.10 -19.83 -2.19
CA ALA A 175 0.25 -20.42 -3.22
C ALA A 175 -0.96 -19.49 -3.47
N LEU A 176 -0.84 -18.58 -4.42
CA LEU A 176 -1.89 -17.59 -4.73
C LEU A 176 -3.19 -18.25 -5.17
N ASP A 177 -3.11 -19.31 -6.01
CA ASP A 177 -4.29 -20.01 -6.51
C ASP A 177 -5.06 -20.73 -5.40
N ALA A 178 -4.36 -21.31 -4.42
CA ALA A 178 -4.99 -21.89 -3.23
C ALA A 178 -5.74 -20.82 -2.41
N CYS A 179 -5.12 -19.65 -2.21
CA CYS A 179 -5.75 -18.53 -1.52
C CYS A 179 -7.00 -18.03 -2.28
N ILE A 180 -6.90 -17.80 -3.59
CA ILE A 180 -8.02 -17.34 -4.43
C ILE A 180 -9.13 -18.40 -4.45
N GLY A 181 -8.78 -19.67 -4.67
CA GLY A 181 -9.73 -20.76 -4.70
C GLY A 181 -10.54 -20.87 -3.40
N TYR A 182 -9.86 -20.79 -2.24
CA TYR A 182 -10.55 -20.79 -0.95
C TYR A 182 -11.46 -19.56 -0.78
N ARG A 183 -10.99 -18.35 -1.15
CA ARG A 183 -11.78 -17.12 -0.99
C ARG A 183 -13.08 -17.14 -1.81
N ARG A 184 -13.09 -17.81 -2.95
CA ARG A 184 -14.25 -17.91 -3.85
C ARG A 184 -15.25 -18.98 -3.46
N GLN A 185 -14.94 -19.85 -2.52
CA GLN A 185 -15.88 -20.88 -2.03
C GLN A 185 -17.07 -20.23 -1.34
N SER A 186 -18.25 -20.82 -1.52
CA SER A 186 -19.44 -20.44 -0.75
C SER A 186 -19.18 -20.63 0.74
N GLY A 187 -19.52 -19.62 1.53
CA GLY A 187 -19.29 -19.64 2.98
C GLY A 187 -17.82 -19.48 3.41
N SER A 188 -16.94 -19.07 2.49
CA SER A 188 -15.52 -18.84 2.81
C SER A 188 -15.35 -17.85 3.95
N ARG A 189 -14.59 -18.24 4.97
CA ARG A 189 -14.20 -17.37 6.09
C ARG A 189 -13.25 -16.27 5.69
N CYS A 190 -12.67 -16.32 4.47
CA CYS A 190 -11.75 -15.32 3.92
C CYS A 190 -12.36 -14.50 2.78
N ALA A 191 -13.66 -14.59 2.51
CA ALA A 191 -14.32 -13.80 1.46
C ALA A 191 -14.17 -12.28 1.72
N SER A 192 -14.36 -11.86 2.98
CA SER A 192 -14.31 -10.44 3.39
C SER A 192 -13.21 -10.11 4.41
N THR A 193 -12.24 -11.02 4.60
CA THR A 193 -11.12 -10.84 5.54
C THR A 193 -9.93 -11.72 5.17
N CYS A 194 -8.88 -11.70 5.99
CA CYS A 194 -7.77 -12.66 5.92
C CYS A 194 -7.40 -13.12 7.33
N LEU A 195 -7.68 -14.38 7.65
CA LEU A 195 -7.41 -14.93 8.97
C LEU A 195 -5.91 -14.96 9.29
N ALA A 196 -5.06 -15.22 8.30
CA ALA A 196 -3.61 -15.16 8.44
C ALA A 196 -3.14 -13.75 8.84
N ARG A 197 -3.70 -12.70 8.20
CA ARG A 197 -3.38 -11.31 8.53
C ARG A 197 -3.83 -10.95 9.94
N LEU A 198 -5.02 -11.39 10.32
CA LEU A 198 -5.58 -11.13 11.66
C LEU A 198 -4.78 -11.83 12.77
N ALA A 199 -4.20 -13.00 12.48
CA ALA A 199 -3.40 -13.76 13.43
C ALA A 199 -2.00 -13.16 13.65
N CYS A 200 -1.52 -12.28 12.77
CA CYS A 200 -0.22 -11.64 12.93
C CYS A 200 -0.20 -10.75 14.18
N PRO A 201 0.73 -10.97 15.14
CA PRO A 201 0.79 -10.18 16.37
C PRO A 201 1.42 -8.81 16.18
N VAL A 202 2.19 -8.62 15.10
CA VAL A 202 2.93 -7.37 14.84
C VAL A 202 1.97 -6.26 14.48
N GLY A 203 2.09 -5.13 15.15
CA GLY A 203 1.30 -3.94 14.89
C GLY A 203 -0.18 -4.07 15.27
N ALA A 204 -0.54 -4.90 16.24
CA ALA A 204 -1.93 -5.12 16.67
C ALA A 204 -2.66 -3.81 17.03
N ALA A 205 -1.95 -2.83 17.61
CA ALA A 205 -2.49 -1.51 17.94
C ALA A 205 -2.85 -0.66 16.68
N HIS A 206 -2.30 -1.01 15.53
CA HIS A 206 -2.55 -0.34 14.25
C HIS A 206 -3.56 -1.08 13.37
N ARG A 207 -4.17 -2.16 13.91
CA ARG A 207 -5.15 -2.94 13.13
C ARG A 207 -6.24 -2.06 12.56
N TYR A 208 -6.57 -2.32 11.31
CA TYR A 208 -7.70 -1.67 10.65
C TYR A 208 -9.01 -2.03 11.34
N ASP A 209 -9.96 -1.12 11.33
CA ASP A 209 -11.32 -1.40 11.81
C ASP A 209 -11.95 -2.50 10.97
N THR A 210 -12.85 -3.30 11.58
CA THR A 210 -13.54 -4.41 10.91
C THR A 210 -14.22 -3.96 9.60
N ALA A 211 -14.84 -2.76 9.60
CA ALA A 211 -15.47 -2.19 8.42
C ALA A 211 -14.46 -1.92 7.29
N GLN A 212 -13.26 -1.43 7.61
CA GLN A 212 -12.19 -1.21 6.64
C GLN A 212 -11.68 -2.54 6.06
N ILE A 213 -11.47 -3.54 6.93
CA ILE A 213 -11.05 -4.89 6.51
C ILE A 213 -12.08 -5.47 5.55
N HIS A 214 -13.35 -5.45 5.93
CA HIS A 214 -14.45 -5.95 5.13
C HIS A 214 -14.52 -5.23 3.77
N HIS A 215 -14.47 -3.90 3.75
CA HIS A 215 -14.46 -3.11 2.52
C HIS A 215 -13.33 -3.53 1.58
N GLY A 216 -12.10 -3.56 2.07
CA GLY A 216 -10.92 -3.87 1.25
C GLY A 216 -10.92 -5.31 0.71
N TYR A 217 -11.28 -6.29 1.54
CA TYR A 217 -11.31 -7.69 1.09
C TYR A 217 -12.48 -7.99 0.17
N THR A 218 -13.66 -7.40 0.40
CA THR A 218 -14.82 -7.54 -0.50
C THR A 218 -14.53 -6.90 -1.86
N HIS A 219 -13.92 -5.71 -1.88
CA HIS A 219 -13.48 -5.06 -3.12
C HIS A 219 -12.47 -5.94 -3.86
N SER A 220 -11.43 -6.42 -3.17
CA SER A 220 -10.42 -7.30 -3.74
C SER A 220 -11.03 -8.60 -4.31
N LEU A 221 -12.03 -9.20 -3.66
CA LEU A 221 -12.68 -10.41 -4.18
C LEU A 221 -13.44 -10.12 -5.48
N ARG A 222 -14.19 -9.01 -5.54
CA ARG A 222 -14.86 -8.57 -6.78
C ARG A 222 -13.88 -8.37 -7.93
N MET A 223 -12.71 -7.78 -7.67
CA MET A 223 -11.68 -7.61 -8.70
C MET A 223 -11.10 -8.95 -9.17
N ILE A 224 -10.87 -9.89 -8.26
CA ILE A 224 -10.45 -11.26 -8.61
C ILE A 224 -11.48 -11.93 -9.52
N GLU A 225 -12.76 -11.82 -9.21
CA GLU A 225 -13.86 -12.38 -10.00
C GLU A 225 -13.96 -11.72 -11.38
N TYR A 226 -13.84 -10.40 -11.44
CA TYR A 226 -13.83 -9.65 -12.69
C TYR A 226 -12.71 -10.11 -13.63
N PHE A 227 -11.46 -10.17 -13.15
CA PHE A 227 -10.34 -10.61 -13.96
C PHE A 227 -10.40 -12.09 -14.34
N ALA A 228 -10.96 -12.93 -13.49
CA ALA A 228 -11.18 -14.34 -13.82
C ALA A 228 -12.20 -14.51 -14.94
N ALA A 229 -13.28 -13.73 -14.93
CA ALA A 229 -14.30 -13.73 -16.00
C ALA A 229 -13.75 -13.16 -17.31
N ASP A 230 -13.02 -12.04 -17.28
CA ASP A 230 -12.39 -11.44 -18.45
C ASP A 230 -11.39 -12.39 -19.13
N ARG A 231 -10.59 -13.11 -18.31
CA ARG A 231 -9.68 -14.13 -18.82
C ARG A 231 -10.40 -15.27 -19.52
N ALA A 232 -11.45 -15.81 -18.87
CA ALA A 232 -12.25 -16.89 -19.48
C ALA A 232 -12.90 -16.46 -20.80
N ALA A 233 -13.35 -15.19 -20.89
CA ALA A 233 -13.94 -14.64 -22.12
C ALA A 233 -12.93 -14.44 -23.26
N ARG A 234 -11.64 -14.34 -22.97
CA ARG A 234 -10.56 -14.19 -23.99
C ARG A 234 -10.01 -15.54 -24.46
N GLU A 235 -10.20 -16.60 -23.69
CA GLU A 235 -9.70 -17.95 -23.96
C GLU A 235 -10.77 -18.84 -24.67
N GLY A 236 -12.05 -18.40 -24.73
CA GLY A 236 -13.16 -19.08 -25.42
C GLY A 236 -13.58 -18.34 -26.67
#